data_1522a33e0d3d56161709aa6c81c27d3e
#
_entry.id   1522a33e0d3d56161709aa6c81c27d3e
#
_cell.length_a   1.000
_cell.length_b   1.000
_cell.length_c   1.000
_cell.angle_alpha   90.00
_cell.angle_beta   90.00
_cell.angle_gamma   90.00
#
_symmetry.space_group_name_H-M   'P 1'
#
loop_
_entity.id
_entity.type
_entity.pdbx_description
1 polymer ?
#
loop_
_entity_poly.entity_id
_entity_poly.type
_entity_poly.pdbx_seq_one_letter_code
_entity_poly.pdbx_strand_id
1 'polypeptide(L)'
;PDSDLDTVQELLAQTTAAIRKMLQKAWRMVDCAICIYNHNDESNQRVVKQLEKREADVDQRQQEIADYLSQLMQHGDLRPGEASQIPLLLHCSNDAERIGDHTVPIRRILGDLEDQGRRFSAKATAELDALHEKLRELAEAVILTLE
;
A
#
# COMPACT_ATOMS: atom_id res chain seq x y z
N PRO A 1 -37.28 -7.96 -1.03
CA PRO A 1 -36.36 -8.78 -0.23
C PRO A 1 -34.97 -8.91 -0.88
N ASP A 2 -34.85 -8.77 -2.22
CA ASP A 2 -33.57 -8.92 -2.93
C ASP A 2 -32.72 -7.63 -2.99
N SER A 3 -33.33 -6.46 -2.78
CA SER A 3 -32.62 -5.16 -2.92
C SER A 3 -31.55 -4.90 -1.84
N ASP A 4 -31.72 -5.43 -0.64
CA ASP A 4 -30.75 -5.23 0.45
C ASP A 4 -29.52 -6.14 0.32
N LEU A 5 -29.67 -7.28 -0.34
CA LEU A 5 -28.62 -8.27 -0.59
C LEU A 5 -27.66 -7.83 -1.69
N ASP A 6 -28.18 -7.19 -2.73
CA ASP A 6 -27.35 -6.59 -3.76
C ASP A 6 -26.50 -5.43 -3.19
N THR A 7 -27.04 -4.73 -2.18
CA THR A 7 -26.35 -3.63 -1.49
C THR A 7 -25.10 -4.11 -0.73
N VAL A 8 -25.17 -5.22 0.01
CA VAL A 8 -24.01 -5.73 0.77
C VAL A 8 -22.89 -6.18 -0.18
N GLN A 9 -23.22 -6.91 -1.24
CA GLN A 9 -22.22 -7.32 -2.22
C GLN A 9 -21.57 -6.13 -2.92
N GLU A 10 -22.37 -5.12 -3.26
CA GLU A 10 -21.87 -3.88 -3.84
C GLU A 10 -20.93 -3.14 -2.87
N LEU A 11 -21.27 -3.08 -1.59
CA LEU A 11 -20.43 -2.49 -0.56
C LEU A 11 -19.10 -3.24 -0.37
N LEU A 12 -19.11 -4.56 -0.39
CA LEU A 12 -17.88 -5.38 -0.34
C LEU A 12 -17.02 -5.18 -1.61
N ALA A 13 -17.63 -5.08 -2.78
CA ALA A 13 -16.92 -4.79 -4.03
C ALA A 13 -16.30 -3.38 -4.01
N GLN A 14 -17.01 -2.37 -3.51
CA GLN A 14 -16.49 -1.02 -3.33
C GLN A 14 -15.32 -0.99 -2.34
N THR A 15 -15.40 -1.76 -1.26
CA THR A 15 -14.31 -1.89 -0.28
C THR A 15 -13.09 -2.56 -0.90
N THR A 16 -13.27 -3.61 -1.69
CA THR A 16 -12.19 -4.27 -2.44
C THR A 16 -11.51 -3.27 -3.38
N ALA A 17 -12.28 -2.48 -4.11
CA ALA A 17 -11.74 -1.44 -4.98
C ALA A 17 -10.98 -0.33 -4.21
N ALA A 18 -11.44 0.01 -3.00
CA ALA A 18 -10.75 0.96 -2.11
C ALA A 18 -9.40 0.39 -1.63
N ILE A 19 -9.36 -0.88 -1.23
CA ILE A 19 -8.13 -1.58 -0.83
C ILE A 19 -7.15 -1.67 -2.01
N ARG A 20 -7.62 -1.97 -3.21
CA ARG A 20 -6.79 -1.95 -4.41
C ARG A 20 -6.12 -0.59 -4.64
N LYS A 21 -6.87 0.50 -4.55
CA LYS A 21 -6.33 1.87 -4.66
C LYS A 21 -5.31 2.17 -3.57
N MET A 22 -5.58 1.71 -2.35
CA MET A 22 -4.68 1.86 -1.22
C MET A 22 -3.37 1.10 -1.45
N LEU A 23 -3.43 -0.14 -1.92
CA LEU A 23 -2.26 -0.95 -2.27
C LEU A 23 -1.45 -0.32 -3.41
N GLN A 24 -2.11 0.17 -4.46
CA GLN A 24 -1.44 0.90 -5.55
C GLN A 24 -0.70 2.13 -5.03
N LYS A 25 -1.29 2.86 -4.08
CA LYS A 25 -0.67 4.03 -3.47
C LYS A 25 0.53 3.64 -2.60
N ALA A 26 0.38 2.64 -1.74
CA ALA A 26 1.45 2.11 -0.90
C ALA A 26 2.64 1.62 -1.74
N TRP A 27 2.38 0.86 -2.79
CA TRP A 27 3.41 0.43 -3.71
C TRP A 27 4.16 1.59 -4.39
N ARG A 28 3.42 2.59 -4.90
CA ARG A 28 4.04 3.79 -5.49
C ARG A 28 4.93 4.56 -4.50
N MET A 29 4.62 4.52 -3.21
CA MET A 29 5.47 5.12 -2.18
C MET A 29 6.79 4.36 -2.04
N VAL A 30 6.76 3.03 -1.99
CA VAL A 30 7.95 2.18 -1.92
C VAL A 30 8.79 2.33 -3.20
N ASP A 31 8.17 2.22 -4.36
CA ASP A 31 8.80 2.40 -5.67
C ASP A 31 9.52 3.76 -5.76
N CYS A 32 8.84 4.81 -5.37
CA CYS A 32 9.40 6.16 -5.34
C CYS A 32 10.57 6.29 -4.34
N ALA A 33 10.46 5.71 -3.14
CA ALA A 33 11.51 5.76 -2.13
C ALA A 33 12.80 5.07 -2.62
N ILE A 34 12.69 3.96 -3.35
CA ILE A 34 13.82 3.27 -3.95
C ILE A 34 14.41 4.10 -5.11
N CYS A 35 13.57 4.70 -5.96
CA CYS A 35 14.01 5.49 -7.11
C CYS A 35 14.71 6.80 -6.73
N ILE A 36 14.32 7.46 -5.64
CA ILE A 36 14.97 8.70 -5.14
C ILE A 36 16.46 8.49 -4.94
N TYR A 37 16.85 7.29 -4.51
CA TYR A 37 18.25 6.98 -4.25
C TYR A 37 19.13 6.96 -5.52
N ASN A 38 18.57 6.56 -6.66
CA ASN A 38 19.30 6.48 -7.93
C ASN A 38 19.50 7.84 -8.62
N HIS A 39 18.76 8.87 -8.20
CA HIS A 39 18.76 10.20 -8.79
C HIS A 39 18.97 11.26 -7.70
N ASN A 40 20.25 11.61 -7.47
CA ASN A 40 20.67 12.63 -6.51
C ASN A 40 20.30 14.03 -7.04
N ASP A 41 19.03 14.45 -6.87
CA ASP A 41 18.53 15.74 -7.37
C ASP A 41 17.88 16.54 -6.21
N GLU A 42 17.99 17.89 -6.27
CA GLU A 42 17.35 18.82 -5.31
C GLU A 42 15.82 18.65 -5.24
N SER A 43 15.22 17.95 -6.19
CA SER A 43 13.82 17.55 -6.16
C SER A 43 13.49 16.60 -5.02
N ASN A 44 14.48 15.90 -4.43
CA ASN A 44 14.29 14.86 -3.41
C ASN A 44 13.55 15.37 -2.15
N GLN A 45 13.80 16.60 -1.70
CA GLN A 45 13.11 17.15 -0.52
C GLN A 45 11.59 17.31 -0.73
N ARG A 46 11.17 17.69 -1.94
CA ARG A 46 9.73 17.79 -2.29
C ARG A 46 9.09 16.42 -2.33
N VAL A 47 9.80 15.45 -2.89
CA VAL A 47 9.31 14.07 -2.97
C VAL A 47 9.21 13.46 -1.59
N VAL A 48 10.19 13.68 -0.69
CA VAL A 48 10.15 13.22 0.70
C VAL A 48 8.91 13.74 1.43
N LYS A 49 8.61 15.04 1.33
CA LYS A 49 7.40 15.62 1.93
C LYS A 49 6.10 15.06 1.34
N GLN A 50 6.11 14.73 0.04
CA GLN A 50 4.96 14.07 -0.59
C GLN A 50 4.76 12.64 -0.09
N LEU A 51 5.86 11.91 0.18
CA LEU A 51 5.79 10.57 0.73
C LEU A 51 5.18 10.57 2.13
N GLU A 52 5.60 11.49 3.01
CA GLU A 52 5.02 11.65 4.36
C GLU A 52 3.51 11.92 4.33
N LYS A 53 3.08 12.80 3.43
CA LYS A 53 1.65 13.07 3.24
C LYS A 53 0.88 11.84 2.74
N ARG A 54 1.49 11.06 1.85
CA ARG A 54 0.87 9.84 1.31
C ARG A 54 0.79 8.73 2.33
N GLU A 55 1.78 8.62 3.21
CA GLU A 55 1.80 7.70 4.35
C GLU A 55 0.58 7.97 5.25
N ALA A 56 0.42 9.20 5.73
CA ALA A 56 -0.73 9.60 6.54
C ALA A 56 -2.09 9.34 5.85
N ASP A 57 -2.16 9.49 4.53
CA ASP A 57 -3.38 9.21 3.77
C ASP A 57 -3.64 7.70 3.61
N VAL A 58 -2.60 6.86 3.56
CA VAL A 58 -2.75 5.39 3.57
C VAL A 58 -3.24 4.91 4.93
N ASP A 59 -2.66 5.40 6.02
CA ASP A 59 -3.06 5.08 7.39
C ASP A 59 -4.52 5.46 7.66
N GLN A 60 -4.90 6.69 7.28
CA GLN A 60 -6.28 7.15 7.43
C GLN A 60 -7.25 6.25 6.66
N ARG A 61 -6.92 5.87 5.43
CA ARG A 61 -7.77 4.99 4.61
C ARG A 61 -7.89 3.60 5.20
N GLN A 62 -6.80 3.06 5.74
CA GLN A 62 -6.83 1.78 6.44
C GLN A 62 -7.81 1.83 7.62
N GLN A 63 -7.74 2.90 8.44
CA GLN A 63 -8.64 3.07 9.58
C GLN A 63 -10.11 3.21 9.14
N GLU A 64 -10.38 4.01 8.11
CA GLU A 64 -11.73 4.17 7.55
C GLU A 64 -12.31 2.84 7.04
N ILE A 65 -11.50 2.03 6.36
CA ILE A 65 -11.90 0.71 5.88
C ILE A 65 -12.17 -0.24 7.06
N ALA A 66 -11.29 -0.25 8.07
CA ALA A 66 -11.45 -1.10 9.25
C ALA A 66 -12.72 -0.77 10.03
N ASP A 67 -12.98 0.52 10.25
CA ASP A 67 -14.19 1.00 10.95
C ASP A 67 -15.46 0.64 10.17
N TYR A 68 -15.42 0.84 8.84
CA TYR A 68 -16.54 0.51 7.96
C TYR A 68 -16.86 -0.99 7.96
N LEU A 69 -15.85 -1.85 7.78
CA LEU A 69 -16.03 -3.31 7.80
C LEU A 69 -16.49 -3.82 9.17
N SER A 70 -16.02 -3.20 10.26
CA SER A 70 -16.45 -3.53 11.60
C SER A 70 -17.93 -3.18 11.83
N GLN A 71 -18.37 -2.02 11.34
CA GLN A 71 -19.79 -1.63 11.39
C GLN A 71 -20.66 -2.56 10.54
N LEU A 72 -20.21 -2.91 9.35
CA LEU A 72 -20.92 -3.85 8.48
C LEU A 72 -21.09 -5.22 9.14
N MET A 73 -20.06 -5.70 9.85
CA MET A 73 -20.09 -6.96 10.58
C MET A 73 -21.04 -6.93 11.77
N GLN A 74 -21.18 -5.78 12.46
CA GLN A 74 -22.03 -5.63 13.65
C GLN A 74 -23.50 -5.42 13.30
N HIS A 75 -23.78 -4.71 12.23
CA HIS A 75 -25.13 -4.21 11.92
C HIS A 75 -25.68 -4.72 10.59
N GLY A 76 -24.87 -5.39 9.79
CA GLY A 76 -25.29 -5.93 8.51
C GLY A 76 -26.03 -7.26 8.65
N ASP A 77 -27.06 -7.45 7.84
CA ASP A 77 -27.69 -8.77 7.65
C ASP A 77 -26.88 -9.55 6.61
N LEU A 78 -25.77 -10.17 7.10
CA LEU A 78 -24.74 -10.79 6.27
C LEU A 78 -25.03 -12.28 6.08
N ARG A 79 -24.93 -12.74 4.83
CA ARG A 79 -24.86 -14.19 4.56
C ARG A 79 -23.49 -14.73 5.00
N PRO A 80 -23.40 -16.06 5.32
CA PRO A 80 -22.14 -16.66 5.76
C PRO A 80 -20.95 -16.41 4.81
N GLY A 81 -21.19 -16.40 3.48
CA GLY A 81 -20.18 -16.11 2.48
C GLY A 81 -19.71 -14.64 2.47
N GLU A 82 -20.58 -13.70 2.80
CA GLU A 82 -20.25 -12.28 2.93
C GLU A 82 -19.50 -12.01 4.23
N ALA A 83 -19.99 -12.58 5.34
CA ALA A 83 -19.31 -12.47 6.63
C ALA A 83 -17.88 -13.00 6.61
N SER A 84 -17.61 -14.07 5.84
CA SER A 84 -16.27 -14.64 5.71
C SER A 84 -15.29 -13.77 4.89
N GLN A 85 -15.78 -12.84 4.06
CA GLN A 85 -14.94 -11.94 3.28
C GLN A 85 -14.39 -10.78 4.12
N ILE A 86 -15.11 -10.36 5.18
CA ILE A 86 -14.71 -9.21 6.00
C ILE A 86 -13.32 -9.38 6.63
N PRO A 87 -13.00 -10.49 7.32
CA PRO A 87 -11.66 -10.71 7.85
C PRO A 87 -10.57 -10.68 6.76
N LEU A 88 -10.85 -11.22 5.59
CA LEU A 88 -9.90 -11.20 4.46
C LEU A 88 -9.62 -9.77 3.98
N LEU A 89 -10.67 -8.96 3.83
CA LEU A 89 -10.53 -7.56 3.43
C LEU A 89 -9.80 -6.74 4.50
N LEU A 90 -10.04 -7.01 5.79
CA LEU A 90 -9.28 -6.40 6.88
C LEU A 90 -7.79 -6.76 6.81
N HIS A 91 -7.45 -8.02 6.57
CA HIS A 91 -6.06 -8.44 6.39
C HIS A 91 -5.42 -7.76 5.18
N CYS A 92 -6.11 -7.70 4.04
CA CYS A 92 -5.59 -7.01 2.84
C CYS A 92 -5.35 -5.52 3.09
N SER A 93 -6.23 -4.84 3.83
CA SER A 93 -6.05 -3.41 4.15
C SER A 93 -4.85 -3.18 5.09
N ASN A 94 -4.67 -4.03 6.10
CA ASN A 94 -3.52 -3.98 6.99
C ASN A 94 -2.21 -4.26 6.24
N ASP A 95 -2.20 -5.23 5.33
CA ASP A 95 -1.00 -5.55 4.55
C ASP A 95 -0.65 -4.42 3.57
N ALA A 96 -1.64 -3.74 2.99
CA ALA A 96 -1.42 -2.57 2.14
C ALA A 96 -0.82 -1.39 2.93
N GLU A 97 -1.29 -1.14 4.17
CA GLU A 97 -0.71 -0.14 5.07
C GLU A 97 0.74 -0.50 5.43
N ARG A 98 1.00 -1.75 5.83
CA ARG A 98 2.36 -2.22 6.15
C ARG A 98 3.34 -2.09 4.98
N ILE A 99 2.89 -2.29 3.74
CA ILE A 99 3.71 -2.02 2.56
C ILE A 99 4.09 -0.54 2.50
N GLY A 100 3.13 0.37 2.74
CA GLY A 100 3.38 1.80 2.83
C GLY A 100 4.39 2.16 3.92
N ASP A 101 4.27 1.57 5.10
CA ASP A 101 5.15 1.78 6.25
C ASP A 101 6.61 1.43 5.98
N HIS A 102 6.87 0.44 5.13
CA HIS A 102 8.24 0.11 4.72
C HIS A 102 8.96 1.27 4.00
N THR A 103 8.24 2.27 3.52
CA THR A 103 8.82 3.49 2.95
C THR A 103 9.71 4.23 3.95
N VAL A 104 9.32 4.27 5.23
CA VAL A 104 10.05 4.98 6.30
C VAL A 104 11.45 4.42 6.52
N PRO A 105 11.64 3.11 6.83
CA PRO A 105 12.96 2.55 7.02
C PRO A 105 13.80 2.59 5.73
N ILE A 106 13.21 2.44 4.54
CA ILE A 106 13.94 2.57 3.28
C ILE A 106 14.52 3.98 3.15
N ARG A 107 13.70 5.02 3.35
CA ARG A 107 14.14 6.42 3.30
C ARG A 107 15.25 6.70 4.32
N ARG A 108 15.10 6.19 5.55
CA ARG A 108 16.11 6.39 6.60
C ARG A 108 17.44 5.77 6.22
N ILE A 109 17.45 4.52 5.78
CA ILE A 109 18.69 3.83 5.37
C ILE A 109 19.37 4.57 4.23
N LEU A 110 18.62 5.01 3.24
CA LEU A 110 19.16 5.71 2.07
C LEU A 110 19.65 7.12 2.44
N GLY A 111 18.93 7.83 3.30
CA GLY A 111 19.34 9.12 3.83
C GLY A 111 20.63 9.05 4.66
N ASP A 112 20.75 8.05 5.56
CA ASP A 112 21.94 7.83 6.37
C ASP A 112 23.19 7.55 5.50
N LEU A 113 23.03 6.83 4.40
CA LEU A 113 24.12 6.59 3.44
C LEU A 113 24.55 7.87 2.73
N GLU A 114 23.61 8.70 2.32
CA GLU A 114 23.87 9.99 1.66
C GLU A 114 24.57 10.96 2.62
N ASP A 115 24.09 11.08 3.85
CA ASP A 115 24.68 11.94 4.89
C ASP A 115 26.12 11.54 5.22
N GLN A 116 26.45 10.25 5.14
CA GLN A 116 27.80 9.72 5.32
C GLN A 116 28.67 9.86 4.06
N GLY A 117 28.16 10.43 2.97
CA GLY A 117 28.85 10.48 1.68
C GLY A 117 29.13 9.10 1.07
N ARG A 118 28.40 8.08 1.49
CA ARG A 118 28.58 6.69 1.04
C ARG A 118 27.59 6.39 -0.11
N ARG A 119 28.06 5.57 -1.02
CA ARG A 119 27.23 5.06 -2.14
C ARG A 119 27.38 3.57 -2.26
N PHE A 120 26.37 2.93 -2.80
CA PHE A 120 26.47 1.51 -3.18
C PHE A 120 27.51 1.34 -4.29
N SER A 121 28.18 0.19 -4.29
CA SER A 121 29.00 -0.21 -5.44
C SER A 121 28.10 -0.45 -6.67
N ALA A 122 28.69 -0.39 -7.86
CA ALA A 122 27.94 -0.67 -9.09
C ALA A 122 27.28 -2.07 -9.06
N LYS A 123 27.93 -3.05 -8.44
CA LYS A 123 27.37 -4.39 -8.25
C LYS A 123 26.15 -4.36 -7.34
N ALA A 124 26.24 -3.70 -6.18
CA ALA A 124 25.13 -3.61 -5.23
C ALA A 124 23.94 -2.84 -5.80
N THR A 125 24.20 -1.77 -6.59
CA THR A 125 23.15 -1.05 -7.31
C THR A 125 22.43 -1.96 -8.30
N ALA A 126 23.16 -2.73 -9.10
CA ALA A 126 22.55 -3.66 -10.06
C ALA A 126 21.73 -4.77 -9.36
N GLU A 127 22.19 -5.28 -8.20
CA GLU A 127 21.45 -6.26 -7.41
C GLU A 127 20.17 -5.66 -6.81
N LEU A 128 20.23 -4.39 -6.35
CA LEU A 128 19.05 -3.67 -5.84
C LEU A 128 18.04 -3.40 -6.96
N ASP A 129 18.49 -2.99 -8.14
CA ASP A 129 17.63 -2.76 -9.30
C ASP A 129 16.92 -4.05 -9.73
N ALA A 130 17.63 -5.18 -9.73
CA ALA A 130 17.06 -6.48 -10.05
C ALA A 130 15.99 -6.91 -9.01
N LEU A 131 16.25 -6.68 -7.72
CA LEU A 131 15.28 -6.94 -6.65
C LEU A 131 14.06 -6.02 -6.79
N HIS A 132 14.27 -4.74 -7.04
CA HIS A 132 13.21 -3.75 -7.24
C HIS A 132 12.28 -4.14 -8.39
N GLU A 133 12.85 -4.60 -9.51
CA GLU A 133 12.05 -5.05 -10.65
C GLU A 133 11.19 -6.28 -10.29
N LYS A 134 11.73 -7.24 -9.52
CA LYS A 134 10.96 -8.40 -9.04
C LYS A 134 9.84 -7.99 -8.08
N LEU A 135 10.07 -7.02 -7.22
CA LEU A 135 9.04 -6.47 -6.35
C LEU A 135 7.94 -5.77 -7.15
N ARG A 136 8.29 -5.07 -8.22
CA ARG A 136 7.33 -4.43 -9.13
C ARG A 136 6.45 -5.46 -9.81
N GLU A 137 7.02 -6.49 -10.41
CA GLU A 137 6.29 -7.60 -11.04
C GLU A 137 5.29 -8.23 -10.03
N LEU A 138 5.73 -8.47 -8.79
CA LEU A 138 4.89 -9.03 -7.73
C LEU A 138 3.75 -8.08 -7.33
N ALA A 139 4.05 -6.81 -7.12
CA ALA A 139 3.05 -5.80 -6.75
C ALA A 139 1.97 -5.65 -7.82
N GLU A 140 2.36 -5.59 -9.10
CA GLU A 140 1.43 -5.54 -10.23
C GLU A 140 0.55 -6.79 -10.29
N ALA A 141 1.11 -7.99 -10.11
CA ALA A 141 0.36 -9.23 -10.10
C ALA A 141 -0.67 -9.25 -8.96
N VAL A 142 -0.30 -8.84 -7.75
CA VAL A 142 -1.24 -8.78 -6.60
C VAL A 142 -2.34 -7.74 -6.83
N ILE A 143 -2.02 -6.55 -7.37
CA ILE A 143 -3.00 -5.51 -7.67
C ILE A 143 -4.04 -6.02 -8.67
N LEU A 144 -3.61 -6.78 -9.68
CA LEU A 144 -4.52 -7.40 -10.67
C LEU A 144 -5.47 -8.42 -10.05
N THR A 145 -5.10 -9.11 -8.97
CA THR A 145 -6.01 -10.06 -8.30
C THR A 145 -7.18 -9.38 -7.58
N LEU A 146 -7.12 -8.08 -7.38
CA LEU A 146 -8.18 -7.27 -6.73
C LEU A 146 -9.10 -6.58 -7.77
N GLU A 147 -9.01 -6.93 -9.05
CA GLU A 147 -9.95 -6.52 -10.10
C GLU A 147 -11.19 -7.44 -10.13
#